data_29c1c83c81967d7a10a6e6080b6783bd
#
_entry.id   29c1c83c81967d7a10a6e6080b6783bd
#
_cell.length_a   1.000
_cell.length_b   1.000
_cell.length_c   1.000
_cell.angle_alpha   90.00
_cell.angle_beta   90.00
_cell.angle_gamma   90.00
#
_symmetry.space_group_name_H-M   'P 1'
#
loop_
_entity.id
_entity.type
_entity.pdbx_description
1 polymer ?
#
loop_
_entity_poly.entity_id
_entity_poly.type
_entity_poly.pdbx_seq_one_letter_code
_entity_poly.pdbx_strand_id
1 'polypeptide(L)'
;MIKRSEMQKIVKSYSDIRIGVLGSHSALEVMDGAKDENLNTIVFCQKGRETPYQRFGRIADEIMILKKFKDIASAPNQKKLRDTGTIIVPHRSLTAYLGYDILENKLKIPIFGNRALFQAEERYNKKNQYYLLKKAGIKYPKIFKNPKTINKPAIVKVQEKNRKLERAFFTVSSYSDFKKKSEEKIKNGIISRKDLNESSIEELAIGTYLNFNYFYTPISENVDFIGIERRLQTNIHDYNALPAKQQLEMDIGLQNIEVGHTPASIRESLLDKVLKMGDKFVKAVKKEYSPGIIGPFSLQSVITKDLELIVYDVSLRVPGNPIVATTSPYTKYQYGTTFGIGRRIAMEINKAIEEDRLSEVVT
;
A
#
# COMPACT_ATOMS: atom_id res chain seq x y z
N MET A 1 -17.06 10.84 -9.52
CA MET A 1 -15.58 10.82 -9.49
C MET A 1 -15.03 12.02 -10.24
N ILE A 2 -14.00 12.68 -9.72
CA ILE A 2 -13.26 13.77 -10.38
C ILE A 2 -12.73 13.23 -11.72
N LYS A 3 -12.92 14.00 -12.79
CA LYS A 3 -12.45 13.60 -14.12
C LYS A 3 -10.94 13.75 -14.23
N ARG A 4 -10.25 12.74 -14.75
CA ARG A 4 -8.80 12.82 -15.01
C ARG A 4 -8.45 14.03 -15.87
N SER A 5 -9.25 14.34 -16.88
CA SER A 5 -9.04 15.51 -17.74
C SER A 5 -9.06 16.85 -17.00
N GLU A 6 -9.76 16.97 -15.86
CA GLU A 6 -9.72 18.16 -15.01
C GLU A 6 -8.36 18.28 -14.32
N MET A 7 -7.84 17.18 -13.78
CA MET A 7 -6.52 17.15 -13.15
C MET A 7 -5.39 17.38 -14.15
N GLN A 8 -5.52 16.83 -15.34
CA GLN A 8 -4.57 17.06 -16.44
C GLN A 8 -4.51 18.54 -16.88
N LYS A 9 -5.65 19.23 -16.87
CA LYS A 9 -5.66 20.68 -17.15
C LYS A 9 -4.97 21.48 -16.03
N ILE A 10 -5.22 21.10 -14.78
CA ILE A 10 -4.61 21.78 -13.62
C ILE A 10 -3.09 21.61 -13.66
N VAL A 11 -2.59 20.38 -13.84
CA VAL A 11 -1.15 20.14 -13.81
C VAL A 11 -0.41 20.80 -14.97
N LYS A 12 -1.06 21.00 -16.12
CA LYS A 12 -0.48 21.73 -17.25
C LYS A 12 -0.32 23.24 -16.99
N SER A 13 -1.01 23.78 -15.99
CA SER A 13 -0.86 25.20 -15.59
C SER A 13 0.24 25.41 -14.54
N TYR A 14 0.91 24.35 -14.06
CA TYR A 14 1.96 24.47 -13.07
C TYR A 14 3.28 24.91 -13.69
N SER A 15 3.88 25.99 -13.14
CA SER A 15 5.22 26.46 -13.50
C SER A 15 6.30 25.71 -12.72
N ASP A 16 6.03 25.48 -11.44
CA ASP A 16 6.89 24.74 -10.52
C ASP A 16 6.12 23.54 -9.97
N ILE A 17 6.84 22.45 -9.73
CA ILE A 17 6.25 21.23 -9.16
C ILE A 17 6.72 21.06 -7.72
N ARG A 18 5.74 20.80 -6.86
CA ARG A 18 5.97 20.48 -5.45
C ARG A 18 5.36 19.12 -5.12
N ILE A 19 6.10 18.29 -4.44
CA ILE A 19 5.61 16.98 -3.94
C ILE A 19 4.89 17.20 -2.62
N GLY A 20 3.58 16.91 -2.61
CA GLY A 20 2.75 16.98 -1.41
C GLY A 20 2.52 15.59 -0.83
N VAL A 21 2.66 15.42 0.47
CA VAL A 21 2.41 14.13 1.13
C VAL A 21 1.73 14.32 2.48
N LEU A 22 0.81 13.41 2.83
CA LEU A 22 0.18 13.44 4.14
C LEU A 22 1.15 12.91 5.20
N GLY A 23 1.35 13.64 6.31
CA GLY A 23 2.33 13.38 7.35
C GLY A 23 2.03 12.11 8.16
N SER A 24 2.37 10.96 7.61
CA SER A 24 2.23 9.62 8.20
C SER A 24 2.86 8.58 7.28
N HIS A 25 2.95 7.32 7.72
CA HIS A 25 3.33 6.17 6.91
C HIS A 25 4.68 6.37 6.19
N SER A 26 4.70 6.57 4.86
CA SER A 26 5.89 6.68 4.02
C SER A 26 6.26 8.14 3.68
N ALA A 27 5.73 9.13 4.40
CA ALA A 27 5.92 10.53 4.06
C ALA A 27 7.39 10.97 4.07
N LEU A 28 8.17 10.50 5.05
CA LEU A 28 9.60 10.83 5.14
C LEU A 28 10.37 10.32 3.92
N GLU A 29 10.13 9.08 3.52
CA GLU A 29 10.80 8.45 2.38
C GLU A 29 10.41 9.10 1.05
N VAL A 30 9.13 9.48 0.88
CA VAL A 30 8.68 10.20 -0.31
C VAL A 30 9.32 11.58 -0.42
N MET A 31 9.42 12.33 0.68
CA MET A 31 10.05 13.65 0.69
C MET A 31 11.56 13.57 0.51
N ASP A 32 12.21 12.58 1.13
CA ASP A 32 13.64 12.35 0.97
C ASP A 32 14.00 12.11 -0.50
N GLY A 33 13.26 11.20 -1.15
CA GLY A 33 13.44 10.94 -2.57
C GLY A 33 13.13 12.14 -3.47
N ALA A 34 12.17 13.00 -3.09
CA ALA A 34 11.89 14.24 -3.81
C ALA A 34 13.08 15.22 -3.71
N LYS A 35 13.69 15.35 -2.54
CA LYS A 35 14.87 16.19 -2.34
C LYS A 35 16.10 15.67 -3.10
N ASP A 36 16.26 14.35 -3.19
CA ASP A 36 17.35 13.75 -4.00
C ASP A 36 17.24 14.10 -5.49
N GLU A 37 16.04 14.41 -5.96
CA GLU A 37 15.74 14.80 -7.36
C GLU A 37 15.44 16.32 -7.49
N ASN A 38 15.84 17.13 -6.50
CA ASN A 38 15.69 18.57 -6.46
C ASN A 38 14.25 19.11 -6.54
N LEU A 39 13.26 18.31 -6.17
CA LEU A 39 11.88 18.77 -6.09
C LEU A 39 11.56 19.37 -4.72
N ASN A 40 10.74 20.43 -4.72
CA ASN A 40 10.23 21.03 -3.50
C ASN A 40 9.18 20.11 -2.84
N THR A 41 9.08 20.18 -1.51
CA THR A 41 8.19 19.31 -0.74
C THR A 41 7.24 20.09 0.17
N ILE A 42 6.06 19.53 0.40
CA ILE A 42 5.11 19.99 1.42
C ILE A 42 4.50 18.79 2.13
N VAL A 43 4.54 18.81 3.46
CA VAL A 43 3.90 17.77 4.28
C VAL A 43 2.66 18.31 4.98
N PHE A 44 1.54 17.59 4.85
CA PHE A 44 0.29 17.92 5.51
C PHE A 44 0.20 17.19 6.86
N CYS A 45 0.39 17.92 7.95
CA CYS A 45 0.39 17.36 9.30
C CYS A 45 -0.90 17.67 10.04
N GLN A 46 -1.49 16.70 10.71
CA GLN A 46 -2.46 17.01 11.74
C GLN A 46 -1.73 17.56 12.97
N LYS A 47 -2.26 18.65 13.56
CA LYS A 47 -1.68 19.29 14.75
C LYS A 47 -1.29 18.25 15.82
N GLY A 48 -0.06 18.33 16.31
CA GLY A 48 0.56 17.40 17.27
C GLY A 48 1.30 16.22 16.64
N ARG A 49 1.36 16.12 15.30
CA ARG A 49 2.10 15.07 14.57
C ARG A 49 3.25 15.61 13.72
N GLU A 50 3.62 16.86 13.89
CA GLU A 50 4.63 17.57 13.09
C GLU A 50 6.07 17.27 13.50
N THR A 51 6.29 16.78 14.73
CA THR A 51 7.63 16.60 15.30
C THR A 51 8.63 15.84 14.41
N PRO A 52 8.28 14.70 13.78
CA PRO A 52 9.23 14.00 12.90
C PRO A 52 9.70 14.87 11.71
N TYR A 53 8.78 15.65 11.13
CA TYR A 53 9.05 16.50 9.96
C TYR A 53 9.86 17.74 10.32
N GLN A 54 9.67 18.28 11.52
CA GLN A 54 10.52 19.35 12.07
C GLN A 54 11.93 18.82 12.37
N ARG A 55 12.05 17.60 12.92
CA ARG A 55 13.36 16.96 13.19
C ARG A 55 14.15 16.71 11.92
N PHE A 56 13.49 16.22 10.88
CA PHE A 56 14.09 15.93 9.58
C PHE A 56 13.86 17.09 8.61
N GLY A 57 14.13 18.35 9.06
CA GLY A 57 13.83 19.57 8.32
C GLY A 57 14.49 19.69 6.93
N ARG A 58 15.56 18.90 6.65
CA ARG A 58 16.18 18.85 5.32
C ARG A 58 15.19 18.43 4.23
N ILE A 59 14.24 17.56 4.57
CA ILE A 59 13.34 16.95 3.58
C ILE A 59 11.96 17.61 3.52
N ALA A 60 11.64 18.55 4.42
CA ALA A 60 10.33 19.21 4.49
C ALA A 60 10.50 20.72 4.28
N ASP A 61 10.36 21.22 3.03
CA ASP A 61 10.45 22.65 2.75
C ASP A 61 9.28 23.43 3.36
N GLU A 62 8.11 22.82 3.43
CA GLU A 62 6.93 23.38 4.08
C GLU A 62 6.19 22.33 4.91
N ILE A 63 5.78 22.71 6.13
CA ILE A 63 4.92 21.90 7.00
C ILE A 63 3.57 22.61 7.13
N MET A 64 2.53 22.07 6.49
CA MET A 64 1.18 22.60 6.57
C MET A 64 0.43 21.94 7.71
N ILE A 65 0.18 22.67 8.80
CA ILE A 65 -0.52 22.16 9.98
C ILE A 65 -2.03 22.31 9.81
N LEU A 66 -2.74 21.19 9.90
CA LEU A 66 -4.19 21.09 9.80
C LEU A 66 -4.79 20.69 11.16
N LYS A 67 -6.02 21.13 11.47
CA LYS A 67 -6.75 20.64 12.66
C LYS A 67 -7.07 19.15 12.51
N LYS A 68 -7.53 18.75 11.33
CA LYS A 68 -7.77 17.35 10.91
C LYS A 68 -7.23 17.14 9.51
N PHE A 69 -6.75 15.95 9.19
CA PHE A 69 -6.28 15.65 7.84
C PHE A 69 -7.32 15.94 6.74
N LYS A 70 -8.61 15.75 7.02
CA LYS A 70 -9.71 16.03 6.07
C LYS A 70 -9.79 17.51 5.67
N ASP A 71 -9.25 18.41 6.46
CA ASP A 71 -9.27 19.87 6.16
C ASP A 71 -8.45 20.22 4.92
N ILE A 72 -7.58 19.33 4.44
CA ILE A 72 -6.88 19.49 3.15
C ILE A 72 -7.88 19.70 2.01
N ALA A 73 -9.07 19.12 2.10
CA ALA A 73 -10.12 19.22 1.08
C ALA A 73 -10.94 20.52 1.17
N SER A 74 -10.64 21.44 2.10
CA SER A 74 -11.30 22.75 2.15
C SER A 74 -10.88 23.61 0.95
N ALA A 75 -11.78 24.48 0.49
CA ALA A 75 -11.52 25.33 -0.68
C ALA A 75 -10.25 26.19 -0.58
N PRO A 76 -9.97 26.85 0.57
CA PRO A 76 -8.74 27.63 0.73
C PRO A 76 -7.47 26.77 0.63
N ASN A 77 -7.47 25.58 1.27
CA ASN A 77 -6.32 24.70 1.26
C ASN A 77 -6.06 24.15 -0.13
N GLN A 78 -7.10 23.70 -0.82
CA GLN A 78 -6.98 23.23 -2.20
C GLN A 78 -6.49 24.34 -3.14
N LYS A 79 -6.97 25.59 -2.96
CA LYS A 79 -6.48 26.73 -3.75
C LYS A 79 -4.99 26.94 -3.51
N LYS A 80 -4.55 27.02 -2.25
CA LYS A 80 -3.12 27.16 -1.89
C LYS A 80 -2.26 26.10 -2.55
N LEU A 81 -2.68 24.82 -2.47
CA LEU A 81 -1.92 23.70 -3.02
C LEU A 81 -1.85 23.72 -4.55
N ARG A 82 -2.91 24.15 -5.23
CA ARG A 82 -2.86 24.35 -6.68
C ARG A 82 -1.97 25.53 -7.08
N ASP A 83 -2.09 26.64 -6.37
CA ASP A 83 -1.29 27.84 -6.64
C ASP A 83 0.22 27.60 -6.44
N THR A 84 0.59 26.59 -5.65
CA THR A 84 1.98 26.19 -5.39
C THR A 84 2.41 24.95 -6.20
N GLY A 85 1.68 24.56 -7.22
CA GLY A 85 2.05 23.45 -8.11
C GLY A 85 2.12 22.09 -7.43
N THR A 86 1.30 21.85 -6.40
CA THR A 86 1.40 20.63 -5.60
C THR A 86 0.78 19.42 -6.29
N ILE A 87 1.56 18.34 -6.43
CA ILE A 87 1.11 17.00 -6.78
C ILE A 87 1.15 16.14 -5.52
N ILE A 88 0.02 15.54 -5.15
CA ILE A 88 -0.07 14.68 -3.96
C ILE A 88 0.40 13.27 -4.31
N VAL A 89 1.36 12.76 -3.54
CA VAL A 89 1.79 11.35 -3.60
C VAL A 89 0.99 10.53 -2.59
N PRO A 90 0.19 9.54 -3.06
CA PRO A 90 -0.71 8.79 -2.20
C PRO A 90 0.01 7.61 -1.52
N HIS A 91 -0.25 7.43 -0.23
CA HIS A 91 0.07 6.24 0.55
C HIS A 91 -1.13 5.80 1.40
N ARG A 92 -1.04 4.70 2.14
CA ARG A 92 -2.19 4.14 2.88
C ARG A 92 -2.90 5.14 3.79
N SER A 93 -2.15 5.99 4.49
CA SER A 93 -2.77 6.96 5.41
C SER A 93 -3.62 8.01 4.69
N LEU A 94 -3.32 8.33 3.43
CA LEU A 94 -4.15 9.25 2.65
C LEU A 94 -5.58 8.69 2.50
N THR A 95 -5.70 7.42 2.11
CA THR A 95 -7.01 6.77 1.97
C THR A 95 -7.69 6.54 3.32
N ALA A 96 -6.94 6.16 4.35
CA ALA A 96 -7.46 5.88 5.68
C ALA A 96 -8.01 7.12 6.39
N TYR A 97 -7.33 8.27 6.29
CA TYR A 97 -7.74 9.49 6.98
C TYR A 97 -8.73 10.34 6.20
N LEU A 98 -8.62 10.41 4.87
CA LEU A 98 -9.54 11.21 4.05
C LEU A 98 -10.81 10.44 3.68
N GLY A 99 -10.66 9.14 3.40
CA GLY A 99 -11.72 8.30 2.86
C GLY A 99 -11.93 8.49 1.36
N TYR A 100 -12.56 7.50 0.74
CA TYR A 100 -12.69 7.43 -0.72
C TYR A 100 -13.57 8.53 -1.31
N ASP A 101 -14.64 8.94 -0.62
CA ASP A 101 -15.52 10.01 -1.12
C ASP A 101 -14.77 11.35 -1.29
N ILE A 102 -13.91 11.70 -0.33
CA ILE A 102 -13.10 12.92 -0.45
C ILE A 102 -12.10 12.79 -1.60
N LEU A 103 -11.40 11.67 -1.67
CA LEU A 103 -10.36 11.44 -2.68
C LEU A 103 -10.93 11.40 -4.10
N GLU A 104 -12.09 10.78 -4.27
CA GLU A 104 -12.68 10.56 -5.59
C GLU A 104 -13.55 11.72 -6.07
N ASN A 105 -14.18 12.47 -5.15
CA ASN A 105 -15.22 13.44 -5.52
C ASN A 105 -14.92 14.88 -5.09
N LYS A 106 -14.03 15.12 -4.09
CA LYS A 106 -13.88 16.45 -3.49
C LYS A 106 -12.47 17.03 -3.59
N LEU A 107 -11.43 16.17 -3.58
CA LEU A 107 -10.05 16.62 -3.58
C LEU A 107 -9.59 16.91 -5.02
N LYS A 108 -9.80 18.15 -5.48
CA LYS A 108 -9.42 18.63 -6.82
C LYS A 108 -7.97 19.12 -6.86
N ILE A 109 -7.06 18.23 -6.51
CA ILE A 109 -5.61 18.42 -6.59
C ILE A 109 -5.06 17.22 -7.36
N PRO A 110 -4.11 17.41 -8.28
CA PRO A 110 -3.47 16.32 -8.97
C PRO A 110 -2.85 15.31 -8.00
N ILE A 111 -3.16 14.04 -8.19
CA ILE A 111 -2.58 12.93 -7.42
C ILE A 111 -1.69 12.14 -8.36
N PHE A 112 -0.43 11.91 -7.99
CA PHE A 112 0.45 10.99 -8.68
C PHE A 112 -0.14 9.57 -8.60
N GLY A 113 -0.28 8.90 -9.73
CA GLY A 113 -0.90 7.59 -9.75
C GLY A 113 -2.34 7.57 -10.29
N ASN A 114 -3.01 6.44 -10.11
CA ASN A 114 -4.39 6.26 -10.57
C ASN A 114 -5.38 6.24 -9.40
N ARG A 115 -6.10 7.33 -9.22
CA ARG A 115 -7.12 7.54 -8.19
C ARG A 115 -8.23 6.46 -8.21
N ALA A 116 -8.58 5.94 -9.38
CA ALA A 116 -9.60 4.92 -9.52
C ALA A 116 -9.19 3.55 -8.92
N LEU A 117 -7.90 3.35 -8.65
CA LEU A 117 -7.39 2.12 -8.08
C LEU A 117 -7.46 2.06 -6.54
N PHE A 118 -7.70 3.18 -5.85
CA PHE A 118 -7.68 3.17 -4.39
C PHE A 118 -8.68 2.20 -3.77
N GLN A 119 -9.90 2.11 -4.33
CA GLN A 119 -10.90 1.16 -3.85
C GLN A 119 -10.64 -0.28 -4.29
N ALA A 120 -9.77 -0.53 -5.26
CA ALA A 120 -9.46 -1.88 -5.71
C ALA A 120 -8.66 -2.67 -4.65
N GLU A 121 -8.01 -2.00 -3.69
CA GLU A 121 -7.39 -2.65 -2.52
C GLU A 121 -8.46 -3.26 -1.58
N GLU A 122 -9.68 -2.74 -1.59
CA GLU A 122 -10.72 -3.13 -0.64
C GLU A 122 -11.51 -4.36 -1.13
N ARG A 123 -11.60 -5.37 -0.25
CA ARG A 123 -12.20 -6.66 -0.58
C ARG A 123 -13.70 -6.62 -0.91
N TYR A 124 -14.40 -5.56 -0.46
CA TYR A 124 -15.83 -5.37 -0.77
C TYR A 124 -16.08 -4.87 -2.19
N ASN A 125 -15.07 -4.34 -2.87
CA ASN A 125 -15.22 -3.88 -4.25
C ASN A 125 -15.37 -5.08 -5.20
N LYS A 126 -16.28 -5.00 -6.17
CA LYS A 126 -16.49 -6.05 -7.18
C LYS A 126 -15.24 -6.34 -8.01
N LYS A 127 -14.48 -5.28 -8.38
CA LYS A 127 -13.20 -5.38 -9.09
C LYS A 127 -12.02 -5.19 -8.14
N ASN A 128 -12.02 -5.93 -7.03
CA ASN A 128 -10.99 -5.85 -6.00
C ASN A 128 -9.67 -6.51 -6.40
N GLN A 129 -8.69 -6.48 -5.51
CA GLN A 129 -7.38 -7.06 -5.70
C GLN A 129 -7.40 -8.53 -6.14
N TYR A 130 -8.29 -9.38 -5.59
CA TYR A 130 -8.40 -10.79 -6.00
C TYR A 130 -8.99 -10.96 -7.41
N TYR A 131 -9.94 -10.09 -7.78
CA TYR A 131 -10.41 -10.02 -9.15
C TYR A 131 -9.27 -9.71 -10.12
N LEU A 132 -8.43 -8.72 -9.78
CA LEU A 132 -7.28 -8.32 -10.60
C LEU A 132 -6.21 -9.42 -10.66
N LEU A 133 -5.88 -10.07 -9.54
CA LEU A 133 -4.97 -11.22 -9.50
C LEU A 133 -5.47 -12.37 -10.37
N LYS A 134 -6.77 -12.67 -10.30
CA LYS A 134 -7.40 -13.69 -11.16
C LYS A 134 -7.27 -13.32 -12.64
N LYS A 135 -7.54 -12.06 -13.02
CA LYS A 135 -7.38 -11.58 -14.40
C LYS A 135 -5.93 -11.64 -14.89
N ALA A 136 -4.99 -11.44 -14.00
CA ALA A 136 -3.55 -11.55 -14.27
C ALA A 136 -3.04 -13.00 -14.33
N GLY A 137 -3.86 -14.00 -13.96
CA GLY A 137 -3.42 -15.38 -13.85
C GLY A 137 -2.40 -15.60 -12.72
N ILE A 138 -2.48 -14.77 -11.67
CA ILE A 138 -1.61 -14.84 -10.50
C ILE A 138 -2.31 -15.65 -9.40
N LYS A 139 -1.57 -16.56 -8.79
CA LYS A 139 -2.08 -17.42 -7.72
C LYS A 139 -2.35 -16.59 -6.46
N TYR A 140 -3.50 -16.81 -5.84
CA TYR A 140 -3.91 -16.17 -4.59
C TYR A 140 -4.61 -17.19 -3.69
N PRO A 141 -4.75 -16.92 -2.35
CA PRO A 141 -5.38 -17.85 -1.43
C PRO A 141 -6.81 -18.22 -1.85
N LYS A 142 -7.20 -19.48 -1.64
CA LYS A 142 -8.57 -19.93 -1.87
C LYS A 142 -9.53 -19.12 -0.98
N ILE A 143 -10.60 -18.60 -1.57
CA ILE A 143 -11.66 -17.90 -0.84
C ILE A 143 -12.78 -18.89 -0.51
N PHE A 144 -13.13 -19.00 0.77
CA PHE A 144 -14.25 -19.80 1.24
C PHE A 144 -15.51 -18.95 1.29
N LYS A 145 -16.39 -19.08 0.31
CA LYS A 145 -17.67 -18.33 0.27
C LYS A 145 -18.64 -18.77 1.37
N ASN A 146 -18.52 -20.00 1.83
CA ASN A 146 -19.34 -20.57 2.88
C ASN A 146 -18.43 -21.14 3.97
N PRO A 147 -18.55 -20.69 5.23
CA PRO A 147 -17.74 -21.19 6.34
C PRO A 147 -17.83 -22.72 6.53
N LYS A 148 -18.95 -23.34 6.15
CA LYS A 148 -19.12 -24.81 6.21
C LYS A 148 -18.17 -25.57 5.28
N THR A 149 -17.58 -24.89 4.30
CA THR A 149 -16.64 -25.51 3.33
C THR A 149 -15.18 -25.39 3.75
N ILE A 150 -14.90 -24.90 4.96
CA ILE A 150 -13.55 -24.82 5.51
C ILE A 150 -13.04 -26.25 5.76
N ASN A 151 -12.03 -26.64 5.00
CA ASN A 151 -11.40 -27.97 5.04
C ASN A 151 -9.87 -27.91 5.15
N LYS A 152 -9.31 -26.72 5.40
CA LYS A 152 -7.89 -26.42 5.58
C LYS A 152 -7.76 -25.25 6.57
N PRO A 153 -6.57 -25.02 7.12
CA PRO A 153 -6.30 -23.78 7.85
C PRO A 153 -6.72 -22.55 7.05
N ALA A 154 -7.49 -21.69 7.67
CA ALA A 154 -8.02 -20.48 7.06
C ALA A 154 -7.87 -19.29 8.01
N ILE A 155 -7.85 -18.08 7.45
CA ILE A 155 -7.86 -16.82 8.17
C ILE A 155 -9.16 -16.07 7.87
N VAL A 156 -9.84 -15.66 8.92
CA VAL A 156 -11.03 -14.80 8.83
C VAL A 156 -10.56 -13.35 8.90
N LYS A 157 -10.71 -12.63 7.80
CA LYS A 157 -10.32 -11.22 7.67
C LYS A 157 -11.57 -10.37 7.75
N VAL A 158 -11.79 -9.76 8.89
CA VAL A 158 -12.90 -8.85 9.11
C VAL A 158 -12.54 -7.49 8.49
N GLN A 159 -13.48 -6.77 7.88
CA GLN A 159 -13.20 -5.54 7.13
C GLN A 159 -12.73 -4.38 8.02
N GLU A 160 -11.74 -3.62 7.57
CA GLU A 160 -11.08 -2.56 8.35
C GLU A 160 -11.92 -1.27 8.55
N LYS A 161 -13.03 -1.12 7.83
CA LYS A 161 -13.79 0.13 7.73
C LYS A 161 -14.34 0.68 9.04
N ASN A 162 -14.54 -0.15 10.07
CA ASN A 162 -15.25 0.21 11.30
C ASN A 162 -14.47 -0.07 12.59
N ARG A 163 -13.13 -0.01 12.61
CA ARG A 163 -12.35 -0.50 13.74
C ARG A 163 -11.62 0.51 14.56
N LYS A 164 -11.62 0.23 15.89
CA LYS A 164 -10.71 0.83 16.86
C LYS A 164 -9.33 0.14 16.88
N LEU A 165 -9.24 -1.13 16.47
CA LEU A 165 -8.01 -1.92 16.37
C LEU A 165 -7.71 -2.29 14.92
N GLU A 166 -6.47 -2.23 14.53
CA GLU A 166 -6.01 -2.30 13.14
C GLU A 166 -6.36 -3.59 12.41
N ARG A 167 -6.48 -4.73 13.10
CA ARG A 167 -6.85 -6.03 12.49
C ARG A 167 -7.51 -6.98 13.48
N ALA A 168 -8.80 -7.30 13.30
CA ALA A 168 -9.48 -8.37 14.03
C ALA A 168 -9.45 -9.70 13.26
N PHE A 169 -8.27 -10.08 12.72
CA PHE A 169 -8.08 -11.34 12.03
C PHE A 169 -7.97 -12.48 13.04
N PHE A 170 -8.49 -13.65 12.68
CA PHE A 170 -8.30 -14.86 13.46
C PHE A 170 -8.25 -16.09 12.56
N THR A 171 -7.51 -17.10 13.01
CA THR A 171 -7.33 -18.35 12.27
C THR A 171 -8.34 -19.40 12.71
N VAL A 172 -8.73 -20.24 11.76
CA VAL A 172 -9.66 -21.34 11.97
C VAL A 172 -9.23 -22.57 11.16
N SER A 173 -9.52 -23.77 11.67
CA SER A 173 -9.17 -25.01 10.99
C SER A 173 -10.40 -25.78 10.45
N SER A 174 -11.60 -25.44 10.93
CA SER A 174 -12.85 -26.10 10.58
C SER A 174 -14.05 -25.17 10.79
N TYR A 175 -15.24 -25.61 10.37
CA TYR A 175 -16.49 -24.89 10.64
C TYR A 175 -16.81 -24.81 12.13
N SER A 176 -16.57 -25.88 12.91
CA SER A 176 -16.80 -25.85 14.37
C SER A 176 -15.88 -24.85 15.06
N ASP A 177 -14.61 -24.80 14.67
CA ASP A 177 -13.63 -23.83 15.17
C ASP A 177 -14.02 -22.38 14.78
N PHE A 178 -14.49 -22.19 13.53
CA PHE A 178 -15.03 -20.91 13.08
C PHE A 178 -16.20 -20.43 13.97
N LYS A 179 -17.19 -21.28 14.23
CA LYS A 179 -18.31 -20.92 15.11
C LYS A 179 -17.84 -20.52 16.50
N LYS A 180 -17.04 -21.39 17.14
CA LYS A 180 -16.55 -21.17 18.51
C LYS A 180 -15.81 -19.82 18.62
N LYS A 181 -14.81 -19.59 17.77
CA LYS A 181 -13.98 -18.37 17.82
C LYS A 181 -14.75 -17.11 17.41
N SER A 182 -15.68 -17.21 16.47
CA SER A 182 -16.54 -16.08 16.10
C SER A 182 -17.46 -15.64 17.23
N GLU A 183 -18.12 -16.60 17.90
CA GLU A 183 -18.99 -16.32 19.04
C GLU A 183 -18.23 -15.71 20.22
N GLU A 184 -17.05 -16.25 20.52
CA GLU A 184 -16.14 -15.69 21.54
C GLU A 184 -15.75 -14.24 21.24
N LYS A 185 -15.33 -13.94 20.01
CA LYS A 185 -14.94 -12.58 19.61
C LYS A 185 -16.12 -11.60 19.61
N ILE A 186 -17.33 -12.06 19.27
CA ILE A 186 -18.55 -11.25 19.37
C ILE A 186 -18.88 -10.99 20.83
N LYS A 187 -18.85 -12.02 21.70
CA LYS A 187 -19.10 -11.89 23.13
C LYS A 187 -18.16 -10.90 23.80
N ASN A 188 -16.89 -10.92 23.40
CA ASN A 188 -15.85 -10.02 23.92
C ASN A 188 -15.87 -8.62 23.26
N GLY A 189 -16.84 -8.32 22.39
CA GLY A 189 -16.96 -7.02 21.72
C GLY A 189 -15.85 -6.68 20.72
N ILE A 190 -15.05 -7.68 20.31
CA ILE A 190 -13.93 -7.50 19.37
C ILE A 190 -14.46 -7.30 17.94
N ILE A 191 -15.52 -8.02 17.56
CA ILE A 191 -16.20 -7.91 16.27
C ILE A 191 -17.73 -7.92 16.48
N SER A 192 -18.47 -7.32 15.54
CA SER A 192 -19.93 -7.44 15.51
C SER A 192 -20.37 -8.61 14.60
N ARG A 193 -21.63 -9.07 14.73
CA ARG A 193 -22.21 -10.03 13.76
C ARG A 193 -22.22 -9.48 12.33
N LYS A 194 -22.43 -8.18 12.19
CA LYS A 194 -22.39 -7.51 10.89
C LYS A 194 -20.99 -7.61 10.28
N ASP A 195 -19.95 -7.28 11.04
CA ASP A 195 -18.58 -7.34 10.59
C ASP A 195 -18.18 -8.77 10.18
N LEU A 196 -18.65 -9.77 10.95
CA LEU A 196 -18.42 -11.17 10.63
C LEU A 196 -19.07 -11.58 9.30
N ASN A 197 -20.32 -11.16 9.06
CA ASN A 197 -21.01 -11.45 7.79
C ASN A 197 -20.36 -10.78 6.57
N GLU A 198 -19.69 -9.65 6.78
CA GLU A 198 -18.95 -8.93 5.74
C GLU A 198 -17.49 -9.39 5.64
N SER A 199 -17.06 -10.36 6.45
CA SER A 199 -15.68 -10.83 6.48
C SER A 199 -15.33 -11.71 5.27
N SER A 200 -14.04 -11.68 4.88
CA SER A 200 -13.48 -12.64 3.92
C SER A 200 -12.84 -13.80 4.68
N ILE A 201 -13.16 -15.01 4.27
CA ILE A 201 -12.51 -16.25 4.79
C ILE A 201 -11.58 -16.75 3.71
N GLU A 202 -10.29 -16.77 4.00
CA GLU A 202 -9.24 -17.08 3.05
C GLU A 202 -8.38 -18.25 3.56
N GLU A 203 -7.90 -19.09 2.65
CA GLU A 203 -6.89 -20.11 2.98
C GLU A 203 -5.68 -19.43 3.65
N LEU A 204 -5.25 -19.96 4.78
CA LEU A 204 -4.01 -19.55 5.41
C LEU A 204 -2.83 -20.18 4.66
N ALA A 205 -2.25 -19.42 3.74
CA ALA A 205 -1.07 -19.88 3.02
C ALA A 205 0.14 -19.90 3.98
N ILE A 206 0.82 -21.03 4.09
CA ILE A 206 1.97 -21.22 4.97
C ILE A 206 3.24 -21.19 4.14
N GLY A 207 4.21 -20.40 4.57
CA GLY A 207 5.50 -20.23 3.91
C GLY A 207 6.25 -18.99 4.37
N THR A 208 7.17 -18.53 3.55
CA THR A 208 7.94 -17.30 3.79
C THR A 208 7.19 -16.10 3.22
N TYR A 209 6.85 -15.16 4.10
CA TYR A 209 6.17 -13.92 3.73
C TYR A 209 7.18 -12.89 3.23
N LEU A 210 7.02 -12.46 2.00
CA LEU A 210 7.82 -11.41 1.35
C LEU A 210 6.90 -10.48 0.56
N ASN A 211 7.21 -9.19 0.58
CA ASN A 211 6.53 -8.19 -0.22
C ASN A 211 7.42 -7.81 -1.40
N PHE A 212 6.91 -7.97 -2.61
CA PHE A 212 7.58 -7.60 -3.85
C PHE A 212 7.11 -6.22 -4.28
N ASN A 213 8.04 -5.29 -4.40
CA ASN A 213 7.76 -3.90 -4.69
C ASN A 213 8.17 -3.56 -6.10
N TYR A 214 7.26 -2.98 -6.85
CA TYR A 214 7.41 -2.63 -8.26
C TYR A 214 7.05 -1.17 -8.48
N PHE A 215 7.46 -0.68 -9.64
CA PHE A 215 7.06 0.63 -10.15
C PHE A 215 6.73 0.51 -11.64
N TYR A 216 5.53 0.92 -12.03
CA TYR A 216 5.20 1.02 -13.45
C TYR A 216 5.33 2.46 -13.93
N THR A 217 6.12 2.66 -14.97
CA THR A 217 6.29 3.93 -15.65
C THR A 217 5.44 3.97 -16.93
N PRO A 218 4.39 4.82 -17.00
CA PRO A 218 3.65 5.01 -18.26
C PRO A 218 4.49 5.74 -19.31
N ILE A 219 5.52 6.51 -18.89
CA ILE A 219 6.39 7.26 -19.78
C ILE A 219 7.26 6.32 -20.63
N SER A 220 7.83 5.29 -20.03
CA SER A 220 8.67 4.30 -20.71
C SER A 220 7.98 2.96 -20.96
N GLU A 221 6.74 2.81 -20.54
CA GLU A 221 5.95 1.56 -20.60
C GLU A 221 6.65 0.34 -20.00
N ASN A 222 7.40 0.53 -18.91
CA ASN A 222 8.21 -0.49 -18.25
C ASN A 222 7.78 -0.75 -16.80
N VAL A 223 8.10 -1.93 -16.29
CA VAL A 223 7.93 -2.32 -14.88
C VAL A 223 9.30 -2.48 -14.25
N ASP A 224 9.63 -1.58 -13.32
CA ASP A 224 10.85 -1.68 -12.53
C ASP A 224 10.59 -2.54 -11.29
N PHE A 225 11.56 -3.35 -10.91
CA PHE A 225 11.55 -4.11 -9.67
C PHE A 225 12.37 -3.38 -8.61
N ILE A 226 11.68 -2.74 -7.66
CA ILE A 226 12.31 -1.83 -6.70
C ILE A 226 12.99 -2.59 -5.57
N GLY A 227 12.37 -3.67 -5.08
CA GLY A 227 12.98 -4.43 -3.99
C GLY A 227 12.02 -5.34 -3.25
N ILE A 228 12.58 -5.99 -2.22
CA ILE A 228 11.88 -6.96 -1.39
C ILE A 228 12.03 -6.56 0.06
N GLU A 229 10.95 -6.67 0.82
CA GLU A 229 10.99 -6.46 2.26
C GLU A 229 10.09 -7.47 2.99
N ARG A 230 10.32 -7.60 4.28
CA ARG A 230 9.52 -8.40 5.20
C ARG A 230 9.03 -7.51 6.34
N ARG A 231 7.75 -7.67 6.71
CA ARG A 231 7.17 -6.96 7.84
C ARG A 231 7.63 -7.51 9.17
N LEU A 232 7.90 -6.61 10.11
CA LEU A 232 8.01 -6.90 11.53
C LEU A 232 6.64 -6.67 12.18
N GLN A 233 6.16 -7.66 12.91
CA GLN A 233 4.85 -7.64 13.57
C GLN A 233 5.01 -7.84 15.06
N THR A 234 4.14 -7.18 15.87
CA THR A 234 4.18 -7.27 17.31
C THR A 234 4.06 -8.71 17.80
N ASN A 235 4.80 -9.04 18.82
CA ASN A 235 4.89 -10.28 19.61
C ASN A 235 5.02 -11.62 18.83
N ILE A 236 4.83 -11.64 17.52
CA ILE A 236 4.97 -12.88 16.74
C ILE A 236 6.42 -13.37 16.70
N HIS A 237 7.36 -12.47 16.49
CA HIS A 237 8.77 -12.85 16.37
C HIS A 237 9.32 -13.39 17.69
N ASP A 238 9.05 -12.69 18.79
CA ASP A 238 9.50 -13.11 20.11
C ASP A 238 8.82 -14.40 20.54
N TYR A 239 7.51 -14.52 20.34
CA TYR A 239 6.77 -15.74 20.65
C TYR A 239 7.29 -16.95 19.85
N ASN A 240 7.55 -16.79 18.56
CA ASN A 240 8.08 -17.87 17.72
C ASN A 240 9.53 -18.26 18.08
N ALA A 241 10.28 -17.39 18.72
CA ALA A 241 11.65 -17.66 19.20
C ALA A 241 11.67 -18.47 20.49
N LEU A 242 10.55 -18.58 21.21
CA LEU A 242 10.47 -19.35 22.45
C LEU A 242 10.50 -20.86 22.19
N PRO A 243 11.06 -21.67 23.11
CA PRO A 243 10.91 -23.12 23.08
C PRO A 243 9.42 -23.53 23.04
N ALA A 244 9.09 -24.58 22.28
CA ALA A 244 7.71 -25.03 22.08
C ALA A 244 6.93 -25.25 23.40
N LYS A 245 7.58 -25.75 24.45
CA LYS A 245 6.98 -25.89 25.78
C LYS A 245 6.49 -24.54 26.32
N GLN A 246 7.32 -23.52 26.25
CA GLN A 246 6.96 -22.17 26.72
C GLN A 246 5.85 -21.54 25.86
N GLN A 247 5.86 -21.78 24.54
CA GLN A 247 4.76 -21.31 23.67
C GLN A 247 3.41 -21.92 24.07
N LEU A 248 3.37 -23.19 24.49
CA LEU A 248 2.16 -23.88 24.91
C LEU A 248 1.68 -23.46 26.32
N GLU A 249 2.60 -23.04 27.19
CA GLU A 249 2.30 -22.60 28.56
C GLU A 249 1.73 -21.17 28.63
N MET A 250 1.95 -20.35 27.58
CA MET A 250 1.54 -18.95 27.58
C MET A 250 0.21 -18.74 26.84
N ASP A 251 -0.78 -18.22 27.52
CA ASP A 251 -2.03 -17.71 26.91
C ASP A 251 -1.83 -16.28 26.43
N ILE A 252 -1.08 -16.12 25.34
CA ILE A 252 -0.78 -14.82 24.73
C ILE A 252 -1.65 -14.62 23.49
N GLY A 253 -2.43 -13.55 23.48
CA GLY A 253 -3.10 -13.08 22.28
C GLY A 253 -2.09 -12.56 21.26
N LEU A 254 -1.83 -13.32 20.19
CA LEU A 254 -0.98 -12.88 19.09
C LEU A 254 -1.66 -11.78 18.29
N GLN A 255 -0.97 -10.66 18.12
CA GLN A 255 -1.43 -9.52 17.35
C GLN A 255 -0.48 -9.25 16.17
N ASN A 256 -1.05 -9.14 14.96
CA ASN A 256 -0.31 -8.85 13.74
C ASN A 256 -0.32 -7.36 13.44
N ILE A 257 0.18 -6.55 14.39
CA ILE A 257 0.34 -5.11 14.18
C ILE A 257 1.72 -4.87 13.57
N GLU A 258 1.75 -4.21 12.42
CA GLU A 258 2.98 -3.82 11.76
C GLU A 258 3.70 -2.75 12.56
N VAL A 259 4.96 -2.99 12.90
CA VAL A 259 5.83 -2.06 13.65
C VAL A 259 7.06 -1.62 12.87
N GLY A 260 7.33 -2.25 11.75
CA GLY A 260 8.50 -1.95 10.92
C GLY A 260 8.71 -2.98 9.81
N HIS A 261 9.85 -2.84 9.13
CA HIS A 261 10.23 -3.67 8.00
C HIS A 261 11.71 -4.07 8.09
N THR A 262 12.04 -5.24 7.56
CA THR A 262 13.41 -5.67 7.30
C THR A 262 13.63 -5.86 5.81
N PRO A 263 14.84 -5.58 5.29
CA PRO A 263 15.18 -5.89 3.92
C PRO A 263 15.19 -7.40 3.69
N ALA A 264 14.91 -7.81 2.47
CA ALA A 264 14.97 -9.20 2.07
C ALA A 264 15.47 -9.35 0.64
N SER A 265 15.99 -10.52 0.33
CA SER A 265 16.28 -10.97 -1.03
C SER A 265 15.69 -12.36 -1.26
N ILE A 266 15.63 -12.78 -2.50
CA ILE A 266 15.25 -14.13 -2.87
C ILE A 266 16.34 -14.79 -3.71
N ARG A 267 16.31 -16.10 -3.80
CA ARG A 267 17.17 -16.85 -4.70
C ARG A 267 16.89 -16.47 -6.16
N GLU A 268 17.93 -16.30 -6.98
CA GLU A 268 17.81 -15.86 -8.36
C GLU A 268 16.88 -16.72 -9.22
N SER A 269 16.81 -18.02 -8.94
CA SER A 269 15.90 -18.93 -9.64
C SER A 269 14.41 -18.59 -9.53
N LEU A 270 14.03 -17.69 -8.61
CA LEU A 270 12.66 -17.19 -8.47
C LEU A 270 12.44 -15.81 -9.10
N LEU A 271 13.52 -15.07 -9.42
CA LEU A 271 13.43 -13.71 -9.94
C LEU A 271 12.61 -13.63 -11.23
N ASP A 272 12.82 -14.54 -12.17
CA ASP A 272 12.04 -14.57 -13.42
C ASP A 272 10.53 -14.65 -13.16
N LYS A 273 10.11 -15.49 -12.18
CA LYS A 273 8.69 -15.59 -11.80
C LYS A 273 8.16 -14.31 -11.19
N VAL A 274 8.97 -13.64 -10.35
CA VAL A 274 8.61 -12.40 -9.69
C VAL A 274 8.49 -11.26 -10.71
N LEU A 275 9.46 -11.10 -11.60
CA LEU A 275 9.42 -10.08 -12.64
C LEU A 275 8.20 -10.26 -13.55
N LYS A 276 7.97 -11.46 -14.08
CA LYS A 276 6.79 -11.79 -14.89
C LYS A 276 5.47 -11.58 -14.15
N MET A 277 5.46 -11.74 -12.82
CA MET A 277 4.27 -11.48 -12.00
C MET A 277 3.89 -10.00 -12.01
N GLY A 278 4.87 -9.09 -11.88
CA GLY A 278 4.66 -7.64 -12.02
C GLY A 278 4.09 -7.27 -13.38
N ASP A 279 4.70 -7.75 -14.46
CA ASP A 279 4.26 -7.49 -15.85
C ASP A 279 2.82 -7.96 -16.10
N LYS A 280 2.49 -9.18 -15.69
CA LYS A 280 1.13 -9.73 -15.82
C LYS A 280 0.11 -8.91 -15.06
N PHE A 281 0.47 -8.46 -13.86
CA PHE A 281 -0.43 -7.67 -13.04
C PHE A 281 -0.71 -6.30 -13.66
N VAL A 282 0.31 -5.58 -14.12
CA VAL A 282 0.16 -4.29 -14.83
C VAL A 282 -0.73 -4.43 -16.06
N LYS A 283 -0.48 -5.44 -16.90
CA LYS A 283 -1.29 -5.71 -18.10
C LYS A 283 -2.77 -5.97 -17.77
N ALA A 284 -3.04 -6.70 -16.69
CA ALA A 284 -4.40 -6.99 -16.26
C ALA A 284 -5.09 -5.73 -15.73
N VAL A 285 -4.41 -4.94 -14.91
CA VAL A 285 -4.97 -3.70 -14.35
C VAL A 285 -5.25 -2.68 -15.45
N LYS A 286 -4.39 -2.53 -16.45
CA LYS A 286 -4.58 -1.61 -17.59
C LYS A 286 -5.88 -1.90 -18.36
N LYS A 287 -6.29 -3.18 -18.45
CA LYS A 287 -7.54 -3.61 -19.10
C LYS A 287 -8.80 -3.31 -18.27
N GLU A 288 -8.68 -3.33 -16.95
CA GLU A 288 -9.84 -3.26 -16.05
C GLU A 288 -10.07 -1.85 -15.48
N TYR A 289 -9.01 -1.06 -15.35
CA TYR A 289 -8.99 0.29 -14.76
C TYR A 289 -8.15 1.24 -15.62
N SER A 290 -8.79 2.05 -16.44
CA SER A 290 -8.07 3.10 -17.18
C SER A 290 -7.54 4.18 -16.22
N PRO A 291 -6.33 4.68 -16.40
CA PRO A 291 -5.32 4.37 -17.41
C PRO A 291 -4.42 3.17 -17.07
N GLY A 292 -4.70 2.43 -16.04
CA GLY A 292 -3.87 1.36 -15.49
C GLY A 292 -3.14 1.79 -14.23
N ILE A 293 -2.12 1.04 -13.83
CA ILE A 293 -1.20 1.44 -12.76
C ILE A 293 -0.36 2.60 -13.27
N ILE A 294 -0.08 3.54 -12.39
CA ILE A 294 0.91 4.61 -12.55
C ILE A 294 1.73 4.62 -11.26
N GLY A 295 3.03 4.45 -11.37
CA GLY A 295 3.92 4.47 -10.22
C GLY A 295 3.94 3.17 -9.41
N PRO A 296 4.11 3.27 -8.07
CA PRO A 296 4.41 2.12 -7.22
C PRO A 296 3.21 1.22 -6.96
N PHE A 297 3.50 -0.08 -6.89
CA PHE A 297 2.59 -1.09 -6.37
C PHE A 297 3.37 -2.21 -5.69
N SER A 298 2.71 -2.96 -4.81
CA SER A 298 3.33 -4.08 -4.12
C SER A 298 2.42 -5.31 -4.16
N LEU A 299 3.04 -6.47 -4.42
CA LEU A 299 2.39 -7.78 -4.36
C LEU A 299 2.92 -8.52 -3.12
N GLN A 300 2.10 -8.55 -2.07
CA GLN A 300 2.43 -9.19 -0.81
C GLN A 300 2.20 -10.68 -0.94
N SER A 301 3.26 -11.46 -0.80
CA SER A 301 3.28 -12.86 -1.22
C SER A 301 3.76 -13.79 -0.12
N VAL A 302 3.32 -15.05 -0.21
CA VAL A 302 3.89 -16.18 0.51
C VAL A 302 4.60 -17.08 -0.49
N ILE A 303 5.86 -17.44 -0.19
CA ILE A 303 6.58 -18.48 -0.92
C ILE A 303 6.41 -19.77 -0.13
N THR A 304 5.73 -20.76 -0.74
CA THR A 304 5.48 -22.06 -0.11
C THR A 304 6.73 -22.95 -0.11
N LYS A 305 6.65 -24.10 0.59
CA LYS A 305 7.71 -25.12 0.57
C LYS A 305 8.02 -25.66 -0.84
N ASP A 306 7.07 -25.58 -1.76
CA ASP A 306 7.21 -26.01 -3.15
C ASP A 306 7.63 -24.85 -4.08
N LEU A 307 8.12 -23.75 -3.50
CA LEU A 307 8.55 -22.52 -4.20
C LEU A 307 7.46 -21.91 -5.09
N GLU A 308 6.20 -22.06 -4.69
CA GLU A 308 5.09 -21.38 -5.32
C GLU A 308 4.87 -20.00 -4.69
N LEU A 309 4.57 -19.03 -5.54
CA LEU A 309 4.25 -17.66 -5.15
C LEU A 309 2.73 -17.52 -5.03
N ILE A 310 2.24 -17.16 -3.85
CA ILE A 310 0.81 -16.92 -3.57
C ILE A 310 0.67 -15.49 -3.09
N VAL A 311 0.01 -14.64 -3.87
CA VAL A 311 -0.24 -13.23 -3.52
C VAL A 311 -1.49 -13.13 -2.66
N TYR A 312 -1.33 -12.69 -1.40
CA TYR A 312 -2.44 -12.60 -0.44
C TYR A 312 -2.95 -11.18 -0.20
N ASP A 313 -2.20 -10.17 -0.64
CA ASP A 313 -2.58 -8.76 -0.54
C ASP A 313 -1.87 -7.91 -1.61
N VAL A 314 -2.50 -6.79 -2.00
CA VAL A 314 -1.97 -5.89 -3.03
C VAL A 314 -2.04 -4.45 -2.53
N SER A 315 -0.99 -3.68 -2.77
CA SER A 315 -0.98 -2.24 -2.57
C SER A 315 -0.85 -1.53 -3.92
N LEU A 316 -1.74 -0.59 -4.22
CA LEU A 316 -1.80 0.15 -5.49
C LEU A 316 -1.44 1.64 -5.29
N ARG A 317 -0.52 1.89 -4.39
CA ARG A 317 -0.01 3.20 -3.94
C ARG A 317 1.34 3.00 -3.28
N VAL A 318 1.96 4.06 -2.76
CA VAL A 318 3.23 3.94 -2.03
C VAL A 318 3.09 2.99 -0.84
N PRO A 319 3.83 1.88 -0.81
CA PRO A 319 3.86 0.96 0.32
C PRO A 319 4.70 1.50 1.49
N GLY A 320 4.59 0.87 2.67
CA GLY A 320 5.28 1.28 3.89
C GLY A 320 6.64 0.61 4.07
N ASN A 321 7.58 0.84 3.18
CA ASN A 321 8.85 0.10 3.17
C ASN A 321 10.10 0.96 2.92
N PRO A 322 10.36 2.01 3.72
CA PRO A 322 11.49 2.92 3.51
C PRO A 322 12.86 2.20 3.53
N ILE A 323 12.96 1.04 4.15
CA ILE A 323 14.21 0.28 4.24
C ILE A 323 14.75 -0.13 2.85
N VAL A 324 13.89 -0.28 1.86
CA VAL A 324 14.27 -0.61 0.48
C VAL A 324 15.17 0.47 -0.12
N ALA A 325 15.03 1.73 0.31
CA ALA A 325 15.82 2.86 -0.16
C ALA A 325 17.33 2.69 0.08
N THR A 326 17.72 1.96 1.11
CA THR A 326 19.12 1.80 1.50
C THR A 326 19.67 0.39 1.27
N THR A 327 18.81 -0.59 1.06
CA THR A 327 19.19 -2.00 1.13
C THR A 327 18.83 -2.84 -0.08
N SER A 328 18.04 -2.32 -1.03
CA SER A 328 17.67 -3.08 -2.21
C SER A 328 18.83 -3.22 -3.19
N PRO A 329 19.24 -4.44 -3.55
CA PRO A 329 20.22 -4.64 -4.61
C PRO A 329 19.62 -4.41 -6.00
N TYR A 330 18.32 -4.50 -6.17
CA TYR A 330 17.65 -4.56 -7.47
C TYR A 330 17.66 -3.23 -8.20
N THR A 331 17.44 -2.11 -7.50
CA THR A 331 17.60 -0.78 -8.08
C THR A 331 19.05 -0.52 -8.47
N LYS A 332 20.03 -0.99 -7.67
CA LYS A 332 21.44 -0.90 -8.02
C LYS A 332 21.79 -1.70 -9.28
N TYR A 333 21.20 -2.88 -9.47
CA TYR A 333 21.42 -3.67 -10.69
C TYR A 333 20.91 -2.96 -11.94
N GLN A 334 19.77 -2.29 -11.84
CA GLN A 334 19.13 -1.62 -12.96
C GLN A 334 19.68 -0.20 -13.24
N TYR A 335 19.98 0.56 -12.16
CA TYR A 335 20.30 1.99 -12.23
C TYR A 335 21.70 2.36 -11.75
N GLY A 336 22.50 1.39 -11.28
CA GLY A 336 23.82 1.63 -10.73
C GLY A 336 23.86 2.22 -9.33
N THR A 337 22.69 2.56 -8.76
CA THR A 337 22.56 3.12 -7.41
C THR A 337 21.36 2.56 -6.67
N THR A 338 21.41 2.57 -5.34
CA THR A 338 20.30 2.15 -4.49
C THR A 338 19.42 3.34 -4.18
N PHE A 339 18.10 3.18 -4.36
CA PHE A 339 17.10 4.17 -3.99
C PHE A 339 15.76 3.51 -3.69
N GLY A 340 14.88 4.26 -3.06
CA GLY A 340 13.53 3.83 -2.71
C GLY A 340 12.46 4.31 -3.67
N ILE A 341 11.24 4.04 -3.29
CA ILE A 341 10.05 4.37 -4.07
C ILE A 341 9.85 5.87 -4.19
N GLY A 342 10.14 6.64 -3.13
CA GLY A 342 10.03 8.10 -3.14
C GLY A 342 10.91 8.73 -4.21
N ARG A 343 12.19 8.32 -4.27
CA ARG A 343 13.10 8.82 -5.31
C ARG A 343 12.66 8.37 -6.71
N ARG A 344 12.20 7.12 -6.85
CA ARG A 344 11.70 6.64 -8.14
C ARG A 344 10.48 7.43 -8.64
N ILE A 345 9.59 7.87 -7.73
CA ILE A 345 8.47 8.76 -8.06
C ILE A 345 8.99 10.12 -8.54
N ALA A 346 9.93 10.70 -7.83
CA ALA A 346 10.52 11.99 -8.20
C ALA A 346 11.22 11.93 -9.56
N MET A 347 12.00 10.89 -9.84
CA MET A 347 12.60 10.61 -11.15
C MET A 347 11.54 10.53 -12.27
N GLU A 348 10.39 9.87 -12.00
CA GLU A 348 9.30 9.77 -12.98
C GLU A 348 8.66 11.12 -13.26
N ILE A 349 8.45 11.94 -12.22
CA ILE A 349 7.89 13.27 -12.35
C ILE A 349 8.84 14.17 -13.13
N ASN A 350 10.15 14.17 -12.83
CA ASN A 350 11.14 14.94 -13.56
C ASN A 350 11.19 14.54 -15.03
N LYS A 351 11.24 13.24 -15.31
CA LYS A 351 11.20 12.75 -16.69
C LYS A 351 9.91 13.17 -17.41
N ALA A 352 8.77 13.11 -16.73
CA ALA A 352 7.49 13.54 -17.30
C ALA A 352 7.42 15.05 -17.56
N ILE A 353 8.13 15.88 -16.76
CA ILE A 353 8.30 17.32 -17.00
C ILE A 353 9.17 17.56 -18.24
N GLU A 354 10.34 16.90 -18.30
CA GLU A 354 11.28 17.02 -19.41
C GLU A 354 10.65 16.65 -20.77
N GLU A 355 9.75 15.67 -20.78
CA GLU A 355 9.07 15.19 -21.99
C GLU A 355 7.69 15.87 -22.24
N ASP A 356 7.30 16.89 -21.45
CA ASP A 356 5.95 17.53 -21.48
C ASP A 356 4.78 16.54 -21.34
N ARG A 357 4.99 15.49 -20.55
CA ARG A 357 4.06 14.38 -20.34
C ARG A 357 3.55 14.28 -18.90
N LEU A 358 3.72 15.33 -18.08
CA LEU A 358 3.34 15.33 -16.66
C LEU A 358 1.86 14.96 -16.44
N SER A 359 1.01 15.29 -17.40
CA SER A 359 -0.42 14.93 -17.38
C SER A 359 -0.68 13.42 -17.49
N GLU A 360 0.32 12.62 -17.86
CA GLU A 360 0.17 11.16 -17.98
C GLU A 360 0.37 10.43 -16.65
N VAL A 361 1.09 11.03 -15.71
CA VAL A 361 1.43 10.43 -14.41
C VAL A 361 0.48 10.84 -13.28
N VAL A 362 -0.55 11.63 -13.56
CA VAL A 362 -1.52 12.13 -12.57
C VAL A 362 -2.97 11.81 -12.92
N THR A 363 -3.78 11.80 -11.83
CA THR A 363 -5.24 11.72 -11.93
C THR A 363 -5.93 12.68 -10.98
#